data_92bc3de74a828f7c955925528b272c07
#
_entry.id   92bc3de74a828f7c955925528b272c07
#
_cell.length_a   1.000
_cell.length_b   1.000
_cell.length_c   1.000
_cell.angle_alpha   90.00
_cell.angle_beta   90.00
_cell.angle_gamma   90.00
#
_symmetry.space_group_name_H-M   'P 1'
#
loop_
_entity.id
_entity.type
_entity.pdbx_description
1 polymer ?
#
loop_
_entity_poly.entity_id
_entity_poly.type
_entity_poly.pdbx_seq_one_letter_code
_entity_poly.pdbx_strand_id
1 'polypeptide(L)'
;MTNTQKKILTAFKQLLIENGYAKTTTRKIAKTAGVNELTIFNNFKDKEGLLNAAVNDYLNDVNELTNSIQLSGNVEKDLTMLSQQYQSFFNDHKAIILAGFRDAFDIPSLNVAIQRIPLYFKQFLMDYFTKLQFRGIINNKLNVEAQAMSFIWLNFGYFLTKQRFSNPKLSFNLDYFLQNNIRSFTNGLLK
;
A
#
# COMPACT_ATOMS: atom_id res chain seq x y z
N MET A 1 -7.14 17.34 -8.30
CA MET A 1 -8.59 17.03 -8.14
C MET A 1 -9.35 18.19 -7.50
N THR A 2 -10.60 18.46 -7.94
CA THR A 2 -11.50 19.45 -7.32
C THR A 2 -11.98 18.99 -5.95
N ASN A 3 -12.53 19.91 -5.13
CA ASN A 3 -13.10 19.56 -3.82
C ASN A 3 -14.25 18.54 -3.95
N THR A 4 -15.09 18.67 -4.98
CA THR A 4 -16.19 17.73 -5.28
C THR A 4 -15.65 16.36 -5.63
N GLN A 5 -14.63 16.25 -6.45
CA GLN A 5 -13.98 14.98 -6.79
C GLN A 5 -13.39 14.29 -5.56
N LYS A 6 -12.73 15.06 -4.68
CA LYS A 6 -12.19 14.53 -3.42
C LYS A 6 -13.28 13.95 -2.51
N LYS A 7 -14.41 14.68 -2.33
CA LYS A 7 -15.55 14.19 -1.54
C LYS A 7 -16.13 12.88 -2.10
N ILE A 8 -16.29 12.78 -3.41
CA ILE A 8 -16.81 11.59 -4.08
C ILE A 8 -15.86 10.40 -3.90
N LEU A 9 -14.54 10.61 -4.09
CA LEU A 9 -13.55 9.55 -3.90
C LEU A 9 -13.44 9.10 -2.44
N THR A 10 -13.54 10.02 -1.48
CA THR A 10 -13.58 9.67 -0.05
C THR A 10 -14.77 8.78 0.27
N ALA A 11 -15.96 9.15 -0.18
CA ALA A 11 -17.17 8.35 -0.01
C ALA A 11 -17.06 6.97 -0.70
N PHE A 12 -16.48 6.93 -1.90
CA PHE A 12 -16.22 5.68 -2.62
C PHE A 12 -15.25 4.78 -1.84
N LYS A 13 -14.11 5.30 -1.37
CA LYS A 13 -13.12 4.57 -0.57
C LYS A 13 -13.74 4.02 0.73
N GLN A 14 -14.57 4.79 1.42
CA GLN A 14 -15.31 4.36 2.60
C GLN A 14 -16.23 3.16 2.29
N LEU A 15 -17.07 3.28 1.27
CA LEU A 15 -18.01 2.23 0.87
C LEU A 15 -17.31 0.96 0.37
N LEU A 16 -16.13 1.10 -0.24
CA LEU A 16 -15.30 -0.06 -0.60
C LEU A 16 -14.88 -0.87 0.63
N ILE A 17 -14.50 -0.22 1.72
CA ILE A 17 -14.14 -0.90 2.97
C ILE A 17 -15.37 -1.62 3.55
N GLU A 18 -16.48 -0.91 3.66
CA GLU A 18 -17.70 -1.39 4.31
C GLU A 18 -18.40 -2.51 3.54
N ASN A 19 -18.56 -2.34 2.24
CA ASN A 19 -19.45 -3.16 1.43
C ASN A 19 -18.78 -3.99 0.33
N GLY A 20 -17.52 -3.67 -0.01
CA GLY A 20 -16.86 -4.21 -1.18
C GLY A 20 -17.23 -3.51 -2.48
N TYR A 21 -16.49 -3.80 -3.54
CA TYR A 21 -16.72 -3.18 -4.83
C TYR A 21 -18.09 -3.54 -5.40
N ALA A 22 -18.47 -4.81 -5.41
CA ALA A 22 -19.72 -5.25 -6.02
C ALA A 22 -20.96 -4.55 -5.44
N LYS A 23 -21.02 -4.38 -4.11
CA LYS A 23 -22.16 -3.77 -3.40
C LYS A 23 -22.10 -2.24 -3.31
N THR A 24 -21.02 -1.62 -3.78
CA THR A 24 -20.87 -0.17 -3.85
C THR A 24 -21.44 0.34 -5.16
N THR A 25 -22.55 1.11 -5.10
CA THR A 25 -23.23 1.67 -6.26
C THR A 25 -23.05 3.19 -6.35
N THR A 26 -23.14 3.76 -7.56
CA THR A 26 -23.07 5.23 -7.77
C THR A 26 -24.10 5.97 -6.92
N ARG A 27 -25.30 5.42 -6.78
CA ARG A 27 -26.36 5.98 -5.92
C ARG A 27 -25.98 6.03 -4.45
N LYS A 28 -25.35 4.98 -3.91
CA LYS A 28 -24.83 4.96 -2.54
C LYS A 28 -23.70 5.97 -2.35
N ILE A 29 -22.79 6.04 -3.33
CA ILE A 29 -21.66 6.96 -3.30
C ILE A 29 -22.17 8.41 -3.31
N ALA A 30 -23.13 8.74 -4.20
CA ALA A 30 -23.75 10.07 -4.27
C ALA A 30 -24.38 10.48 -2.93
N LYS A 31 -25.15 9.58 -2.33
CA LYS A 31 -25.77 9.79 -1.00
C LYS A 31 -24.70 10.05 0.08
N THR A 32 -23.66 9.23 0.13
CA THR A 32 -22.59 9.37 1.13
C THR A 32 -21.77 10.63 0.92
N ALA A 33 -21.50 11.00 -0.33
CA ALA A 33 -20.75 12.22 -0.67
C ALA A 33 -21.57 13.52 -0.56
N GLY A 34 -22.89 13.41 -0.38
CA GLY A 34 -23.79 14.57 -0.36
C GLY A 34 -23.90 15.29 -1.72
N VAL A 35 -23.89 14.53 -2.81
CA VAL A 35 -23.99 15.05 -4.19
C VAL A 35 -25.10 14.35 -4.97
N ASN A 36 -25.46 14.91 -6.13
CA ASN A 36 -26.34 14.22 -7.08
C ASN A 36 -25.58 13.13 -7.85
N GLU A 37 -26.24 12.04 -8.20
CA GLU A 37 -25.66 10.94 -9.00
C GLU A 37 -25.13 11.42 -10.36
N LEU A 38 -25.80 12.41 -10.98
CA LEU A 38 -25.33 13.07 -12.20
C LEU A 38 -23.96 13.76 -12.00
N THR A 39 -23.67 14.23 -10.79
CA THR A 39 -22.37 14.81 -10.45
C THR A 39 -21.26 13.76 -10.52
N ILE A 40 -21.56 12.54 -10.10
CA ILE A 40 -20.61 11.41 -10.24
C ILE A 40 -20.36 11.12 -11.71
N PHE A 41 -21.44 11.01 -12.50
CA PHE A 41 -21.34 10.75 -13.94
C PHE A 41 -20.49 11.81 -14.67
N ASN A 42 -20.72 13.10 -14.37
CA ASN A 42 -19.98 14.22 -14.99
C ASN A 42 -18.49 14.23 -14.61
N ASN A 43 -18.11 13.71 -13.43
CA ASN A 43 -16.71 13.73 -12.96
C ASN A 43 -15.95 12.44 -13.27
N PHE A 44 -16.62 11.29 -13.25
CA PHE A 44 -15.97 9.97 -13.28
C PHE A 44 -16.60 9.00 -14.28
N LYS A 45 -17.68 9.39 -14.96
CA LYS A 45 -18.52 8.58 -15.87
C LYS A 45 -19.31 7.49 -15.14
N ASP A 46 -18.64 6.57 -14.47
CA ASP A 46 -19.26 5.42 -13.82
C ASP A 46 -18.41 4.97 -12.60
N LYS A 47 -18.78 3.82 -12.03
CA LYS A 47 -18.07 3.22 -10.91
C LYS A 47 -16.66 2.74 -11.27
N GLU A 48 -16.45 2.32 -12.51
CA GLU A 48 -15.12 1.92 -12.99
C GLU A 48 -14.20 3.14 -13.13
N GLY A 49 -14.71 4.26 -13.62
CA GLY A 49 -13.99 5.53 -13.65
C GLY A 49 -13.57 6.00 -12.24
N LEU A 50 -14.43 5.81 -11.23
CA LEU A 50 -14.09 6.04 -9.82
C LEU A 50 -12.97 5.13 -9.32
N LEU A 51 -13.03 3.84 -9.67
CA LEU A 51 -12.00 2.88 -9.32
C LEU A 51 -10.66 3.27 -9.95
N ASN A 52 -10.65 3.59 -11.23
CA ASN A 52 -9.47 4.01 -11.95
C ASN A 52 -8.87 5.31 -11.35
N ALA A 53 -9.71 6.27 -10.97
CA ALA A 53 -9.26 7.48 -10.30
C ALA A 53 -8.64 7.18 -8.91
N ALA A 54 -9.25 6.29 -8.13
CA ALA A 54 -8.73 5.89 -6.82
C ALA A 54 -7.42 5.12 -6.93
N VAL A 55 -7.26 4.29 -7.96
CA VAL A 55 -6.01 3.56 -8.25
C VAL A 55 -4.92 4.52 -8.71
N ASN A 56 -5.24 5.47 -9.58
CA ASN A 56 -4.27 6.47 -10.04
C ASN A 56 -3.79 7.36 -8.88
N ASP A 57 -4.70 7.78 -7.99
CA ASP A 57 -4.36 8.49 -6.75
C ASP A 57 -3.34 7.69 -5.93
N TYR A 58 -3.62 6.41 -5.71
CA TYR A 58 -2.71 5.50 -5.03
C TYR A 58 -1.34 5.37 -5.71
N LEU A 59 -1.31 5.19 -7.03
CA LEU A 59 -0.05 5.04 -7.78
C LEU A 59 0.79 6.33 -7.78
N ASN A 60 0.14 7.49 -7.80
CA ASN A 60 0.84 8.77 -7.65
C ASN A 60 1.49 8.89 -6.27
N ASP A 61 0.76 8.53 -5.22
CA ASP A 61 1.27 8.58 -3.85
C ASP A 61 2.43 7.57 -3.64
N VAL A 62 2.40 6.39 -4.31
CA VAL A 62 3.54 5.45 -4.33
C VAL A 62 4.79 6.10 -4.94
N ASN A 63 4.62 6.77 -6.09
CA ASN A 63 5.73 7.44 -6.76
C ASN A 63 6.28 8.59 -5.90
N GLU A 64 5.42 9.40 -5.30
CA GLU A 64 5.82 10.49 -4.41
C GLU A 64 6.57 9.95 -3.19
N LEU A 65 6.06 8.89 -2.56
CA LEU A 65 6.70 8.25 -1.41
C LEU A 65 8.11 7.77 -1.80
N THR A 66 8.24 6.98 -2.86
CA THR A 66 9.54 6.42 -3.26
C THR A 66 10.56 7.48 -3.68
N ASN A 67 10.11 8.56 -4.32
CA ASN A 67 10.97 9.67 -4.72
C ASN A 67 11.38 10.58 -3.56
N SER A 68 10.57 10.65 -2.49
CA SER A 68 10.86 11.49 -1.32
C SER A 68 11.79 10.82 -0.31
N ILE A 69 12.00 9.50 -0.41
CA ILE A 69 12.81 8.74 0.54
C ILE A 69 14.28 9.09 0.40
N GLN A 70 14.85 9.64 1.46
CA GLN A 70 16.29 9.85 1.59
C GLN A 70 16.88 8.77 2.49
N LEU A 71 17.66 7.87 1.90
CA LEU A 71 18.32 6.78 2.61
C LEU A 71 19.69 7.24 3.11
N SER A 72 19.96 6.98 4.38
CA SER A 72 21.19 7.37 5.05
C SER A 72 22.37 6.43 4.77
N GLY A 73 22.07 5.20 4.31
CA GLY A 73 23.01 4.10 4.19
C GLY A 73 23.21 3.32 5.50
N ASN A 74 22.57 3.74 6.59
CA ASN A 74 22.45 2.94 7.80
C ASN A 74 21.25 2.00 7.65
N VAL A 75 21.52 0.73 7.44
CA VAL A 75 20.50 -0.28 7.06
C VAL A 75 19.39 -0.36 8.11
N GLU A 76 19.71 -0.34 9.40
CA GLU A 76 18.71 -0.44 10.47
C GLU A 76 17.79 0.79 10.50
N LYS A 77 18.37 1.99 10.42
CA LYS A 77 17.58 3.23 10.39
C LYS A 77 16.72 3.31 9.13
N ASP A 78 17.30 2.99 8.00
CA ASP A 78 16.61 3.08 6.71
C ASP A 78 15.43 2.10 6.62
N LEU A 79 15.62 0.83 7.00
CA LEU A 79 14.56 -0.16 6.95
C LEU A 79 13.48 0.06 8.02
N THR A 80 13.85 0.59 9.19
CA THR A 80 12.87 1.01 10.21
C THR A 80 12.00 2.16 9.68
N MET A 81 12.61 3.19 9.12
CA MET A 81 11.92 4.32 8.50
C MET A 81 11.00 3.86 7.34
N LEU A 82 11.53 3.03 6.44
CA LEU A 82 10.74 2.46 5.33
C LEU A 82 9.53 1.67 5.83
N SER A 83 9.70 0.86 6.87
CA SER A 83 8.58 0.12 7.46
C SER A 83 7.53 1.06 8.04
N GLN A 84 7.92 2.11 8.75
CA GLN A 84 6.99 3.12 9.26
C GLN A 84 6.22 3.81 8.15
N GLN A 85 6.90 4.23 7.09
CA GLN A 85 6.29 4.85 5.93
C GLN A 85 5.35 3.89 5.19
N TYR A 86 5.72 2.62 5.04
CA TYR A 86 4.85 1.59 4.45
C TYR A 86 3.59 1.37 5.28
N GLN A 87 3.69 1.32 6.61
CA GLN A 87 2.51 1.15 7.45
C GLN A 87 1.57 2.36 7.38
N SER A 88 2.10 3.59 7.36
CA SER A 88 1.30 4.79 7.12
C SER A 88 0.62 4.73 5.76
N PHE A 89 1.38 4.49 4.71
CA PHE A 89 0.89 4.39 3.35
C PHE A 89 -0.21 3.32 3.19
N PHE A 90 -0.01 2.13 3.76
CA PHE A 90 -1.03 1.07 3.70
C PHE A 90 -2.31 1.46 4.44
N ASN A 91 -2.21 2.17 5.56
CA ASN A 91 -3.39 2.66 6.28
C ASN A 91 -4.16 3.73 5.49
N ASP A 92 -3.47 4.64 4.84
CA ASP A 92 -4.07 5.71 4.02
C ASP A 92 -4.80 5.13 2.80
N HIS A 93 -4.26 4.04 2.25
CA HIS A 93 -4.78 3.39 1.04
C HIS A 93 -5.49 2.05 1.30
N LYS A 94 -5.82 1.74 2.55
CA LYS A 94 -6.42 0.45 2.93
C LYS A 94 -7.65 0.05 2.12
N ALA A 95 -8.44 1.03 1.66
CA ALA A 95 -9.64 0.77 0.87
C ALA A 95 -9.32 0.04 -0.44
N ILE A 96 -8.34 0.54 -1.19
CA ILE A 96 -7.92 -0.03 -2.47
C ILE A 96 -7.19 -1.35 -2.25
N ILE A 97 -6.31 -1.40 -1.26
CA ILE A 97 -5.56 -2.62 -0.93
C ILE A 97 -6.51 -3.77 -0.56
N LEU A 98 -7.44 -3.53 0.39
CA LEU A 98 -8.37 -4.57 0.85
C LEU A 98 -9.39 -4.94 -0.23
N ALA A 99 -9.88 -3.98 -1.03
CA ALA A 99 -10.72 -4.28 -2.18
C ALA A 99 -9.97 -5.13 -3.22
N GLY A 100 -8.71 -4.80 -3.48
CA GLY A 100 -7.84 -5.58 -4.36
C GLY A 100 -7.74 -7.04 -3.92
N PHE A 101 -7.54 -7.30 -2.64
CA PHE A 101 -7.46 -8.68 -2.13
C PHE A 101 -8.79 -9.41 -2.12
N ARG A 102 -9.91 -8.71 -1.94
CA ARG A 102 -11.23 -9.32 -1.89
C ARG A 102 -11.86 -9.51 -3.26
N ASP A 103 -11.75 -8.50 -4.13
CA ASP A 103 -12.58 -8.37 -5.32
C ASP A 103 -11.77 -8.47 -6.64
N ALA A 104 -10.44 -8.57 -6.59
CA ALA A 104 -9.59 -8.53 -7.80
C ALA A 104 -9.78 -9.72 -8.74
N PHE A 105 -10.16 -10.89 -8.23
CA PHE A 105 -10.43 -12.05 -9.06
C PHE A 105 -11.62 -11.85 -10.01
N ASP A 106 -12.61 -11.06 -9.55
CA ASP A 106 -13.84 -10.79 -10.30
C ASP A 106 -13.76 -9.50 -11.13
N ILE A 107 -12.71 -8.68 -10.92
CA ILE A 107 -12.57 -7.35 -11.53
C ILE A 107 -11.20 -7.22 -12.18
N PRO A 108 -11.08 -7.49 -13.51
CA PRO A 108 -9.81 -7.47 -14.22
C PRO A 108 -9.04 -6.15 -14.10
N SER A 109 -9.72 -5.00 -14.16
CA SER A 109 -9.11 -3.67 -14.02
C SER A 109 -8.46 -3.48 -12.63
N LEU A 110 -9.12 -3.95 -11.57
CA LEU A 110 -8.59 -3.90 -10.21
C LEU A 110 -7.40 -4.86 -10.05
N ASN A 111 -7.48 -6.06 -10.63
CA ASN A 111 -6.39 -7.03 -10.60
C ASN A 111 -5.11 -6.47 -11.26
N VAL A 112 -5.23 -5.85 -12.43
CA VAL A 112 -4.10 -5.20 -13.12
C VAL A 112 -3.53 -4.07 -12.25
N ALA A 113 -4.41 -3.27 -11.64
CA ALA A 113 -4.00 -2.13 -10.83
C ALA A 113 -3.21 -2.52 -9.59
N ILE A 114 -3.69 -3.52 -8.82
CA ILE A 114 -3.03 -3.93 -7.57
C ILE A 114 -1.68 -4.60 -7.80
N GLN A 115 -1.44 -5.21 -8.95
CA GLN A 115 -0.15 -5.83 -9.28
C GLN A 115 0.96 -4.79 -9.49
N ARG A 116 0.63 -3.58 -9.92
CA ARG A 116 1.62 -2.52 -10.15
C ARG A 116 2.28 -2.05 -8.86
N ILE A 117 1.54 -2.06 -7.77
CA ILE A 117 1.93 -1.53 -6.48
C ILE A 117 3.14 -2.28 -5.88
N PRO A 118 3.08 -3.61 -5.69
CA PRO A 118 4.22 -4.36 -5.20
C PRO A 118 5.44 -4.26 -6.11
N LEU A 119 5.24 -4.09 -7.44
CA LEU A 119 6.33 -3.98 -8.39
C LEU A 119 7.15 -2.69 -8.19
N TYR A 120 6.51 -1.55 -7.89
CA TYR A 120 7.22 -0.31 -7.59
C TYR A 120 8.09 -0.45 -6.34
N PHE A 121 7.51 -0.95 -5.25
CA PHE A 121 8.27 -1.15 -4.01
C PHE A 121 9.39 -2.18 -4.16
N LYS A 122 9.14 -3.25 -4.91
CA LYS A 122 10.16 -4.26 -5.22
C LYS A 122 11.36 -3.63 -5.93
N GLN A 123 11.14 -2.86 -7.00
CA GLN A 123 12.23 -2.24 -7.74
C GLN A 123 13.02 -1.27 -6.86
N PHE A 124 12.34 -0.42 -6.09
CA PHE A 124 12.99 0.52 -5.17
C PHE A 124 13.89 -0.21 -4.15
N LEU A 125 13.40 -1.28 -3.54
CA LEU A 125 14.17 -2.07 -2.57
C LEU A 125 15.33 -2.82 -3.23
N MET A 126 15.14 -3.36 -4.42
CA MET A 126 16.20 -4.02 -5.18
C MET A 126 17.34 -3.04 -5.48
N ASP A 127 17.04 -1.83 -5.93
CA ASP A 127 18.02 -0.78 -6.20
C ASP A 127 18.78 -0.39 -4.92
N TYR A 128 18.06 -0.29 -3.81
CA TYR A 128 18.67 0.01 -2.51
C TYR A 128 19.61 -1.10 -2.05
N PHE A 129 19.15 -2.35 -2.01
CA PHE A 129 19.97 -3.48 -1.57
C PHE A 129 21.17 -3.73 -2.50
N THR A 130 21.00 -3.54 -3.81
CA THR A 130 22.11 -3.61 -4.76
C THR A 130 23.21 -2.59 -4.44
N LYS A 131 22.83 -1.34 -4.14
CA LYS A 131 23.78 -0.30 -3.70
C LYS A 131 24.48 -0.66 -2.40
N LEU A 132 23.78 -1.26 -1.45
CA LEU A 132 24.37 -1.70 -0.18
C LEU A 132 25.34 -2.87 -0.37
N GLN A 133 25.03 -3.82 -1.25
CA GLN A 133 25.94 -4.91 -1.61
C GLN A 133 27.21 -4.37 -2.28
N PHE A 134 27.06 -3.47 -3.24
CA PHE A 134 28.20 -2.84 -3.91
C PHE A 134 29.13 -2.11 -2.94
N ARG A 135 28.58 -1.47 -1.91
CA ARG A 135 29.33 -0.82 -0.83
C ARG A 135 29.87 -1.79 0.22
N GLY A 136 29.56 -3.08 0.13
CA GLY A 136 29.97 -4.09 1.08
C GLY A 136 29.29 -3.99 2.46
N ILE A 137 28.17 -3.25 2.57
CA ILE A 137 27.43 -3.04 3.82
C ILE A 137 26.60 -4.29 4.17
N ILE A 138 25.95 -4.90 3.19
CA ILE A 138 25.22 -6.15 3.36
C ILE A 138 25.95 -7.31 2.67
N ASN A 139 25.57 -8.53 3.04
CA ASN A 139 26.19 -9.74 2.51
C ASN A 139 25.96 -9.87 1.00
N ASN A 140 27.04 -9.97 0.22
CA ASN A 140 27.00 -10.04 -1.24
C ASN A 140 26.50 -11.40 -1.80
N LYS A 141 26.34 -12.42 -0.94
CA LYS A 141 25.78 -13.73 -1.32
C LYS A 141 24.25 -13.75 -1.29
N LEU A 142 23.62 -12.73 -0.71
CA LEU A 142 22.16 -12.66 -0.63
C LEU A 142 21.56 -12.38 -2.02
N ASN A 143 20.46 -13.06 -2.32
CA ASN A 143 19.63 -12.74 -3.47
C ASN A 143 18.83 -11.45 -3.17
N VAL A 144 19.17 -10.36 -3.83
CA VAL A 144 18.57 -9.03 -3.63
C VAL A 144 17.06 -9.05 -3.87
N GLU A 145 16.60 -9.75 -4.91
CA GLU A 145 15.18 -9.85 -5.23
C GLU A 145 14.41 -10.58 -4.12
N ALA A 146 14.95 -11.69 -3.63
CA ALA A 146 14.34 -12.43 -2.52
C ALA A 146 14.28 -11.59 -1.25
N GLN A 147 15.33 -10.81 -0.95
CA GLN A 147 15.33 -9.92 0.23
C GLN A 147 14.31 -8.78 0.08
N ALA A 148 14.19 -8.18 -1.11
CA ALA A 148 13.18 -7.16 -1.38
C ALA A 148 11.77 -7.71 -1.17
N MET A 149 11.48 -8.89 -1.69
CA MET A 149 10.18 -9.55 -1.50
C MET A 149 9.93 -9.94 -0.04
N SER A 150 10.94 -10.45 0.67
CA SER A 150 10.83 -10.77 2.10
C SER A 150 10.47 -9.55 2.93
N PHE A 151 11.09 -8.40 2.67
CA PHE A 151 10.76 -7.14 3.35
C PHE A 151 9.32 -6.68 3.05
N ILE A 152 8.88 -6.77 1.78
CA ILE A 152 7.51 -6.45 1.37
C ILE A 152 6.51 -7.36 2.09
N TRP A 153 6.72 -8.68 2.06
CA TRP A 153 5.81 -9.65 2.69
C TRP A 153 5.74 -9.48 4.20
N LEU A 154 6.85 -9.18 4.86
CA LEU A 154 6.90 -8.93 6.29
C LEU A 154 6.02 -7.73 6.67
N ASN A 155 6.20 -6.60 5.98
CA ASN A 155 5.43 -5.38 6.21
C ASN A 155 3.95 -5.56 5.82
N PHE A 156 3.69 -6.21 4.71
CA PHE A 156 2.35 -6.44 4.22
C PHE A 156 1.58 -7.45 5.10
N GLY A 157 2.24 -8.52 5.53
CA GLY A 157 1.68 -9.49 6.46
C GLY A 157 1.30 -8.85 7.79
N TYR A 158 2.17 -7.96 8.32
CA TYR A 158 1.85 -7.18 9.51
C TYR A 158 0.60 -6.30 9.30
N PHE A 159 0.53 -5.55 8.19
CA PHE A 159 -0.64 -4.75 7.86
C PHE A 159 -1.93 -5.58 7.80
N LEU A 160 -1.94 -6.68 7.04
CA LEU A 160 -3.12 -7.54 6.91
C LEU A 160 -3.57 -8.13 8.24
N THR A 161 -2.61 -8.57 9.06
CA THR A 161 -2.90 -9.10 10.40
C THR A 161 -3.59 -8.05 11.26
N LYS A 162 -3.13 -6.80 11.23
CA LYS A 162 -3.76 -5.67 11.93
C LYS A 162 -5.18 -5.38 11.46
N GLN A 163 -5.46 -5.54 10.15
CA GLN A 163 -6.79 -5.28 9.62
C GLN A 163 -7.78 -6.44 9.91
N ARG A 164 -7.28 -7.68 10.05
CA ARG A 164 -8.13 -8.87 10.11
C ARG A 164 -8.36 -9.41 11.51
N PHE A 165 -7.36 -9.31 12.39
CA PHE A 165 -7.41 -9.96 13.70
C PHE A 165 -7.44 -8.93 14.83
N SER A 166 -8.44 -9.05 15.69
CA SER A 166 -8.54 -8.29 16.94
C SER A 166 -7.84 -8.98 18.11
N ASN A 167 -7.40 -10.24 17.95
CA ASN A 167 -6.74 -11.00 18.99
C ASN A 167 -5.34 -10.43 19.25
N PRO A 168 -5.04 -9.96 20.48
CA PRO A 168 -3.74 -9.35 20.81
C PRO A 168 -2.55 -10.33 20.70
N LYS A 169 -2.81 -11.63 20.73
CA LYS A 169 -1.77 -12.65 20.51
C LYS A 169 -1.31 -12.75 19.05
N LEU A 170 -2.11 -12.21 18.12
CA LEU A 170 -1.82 -12.21 16.68
C LEU A 170 -1.50 -10.82 16.14
N SER A 171 -1.77 -9.77 16.90
CA SER A 171 -1.64 -8.37 16.46
C SER A 171 -0.82 -7.56 17.46
N PHE A 172 0.46 -7.45 17.21
CA PHE A 172 1.38 -6.62 17.98
C PHE A 172 1.25 -5.13 17.58
N ASN A 173 1.74 -4.23 18.43
CA ASN A 173 1.87 -2.82 18.08
C ASN A 173 3.03 -2.60 17.10
N LEU A 174 3.09 -1.40 16.50
CA LEU A 174 4.10 -1.08 15.49
C LEU A 174 5.52 -1.12 16.09
N ASP A 175 5.71 -0.61 17.30
CA ASP A 175 7.02 -0.57 17.95
C ASP A 175 7.58 -1.99 18.16
N TYR A 176 6.73 -2.91 18.62
CA TYR A 176 7.13 -4.32 18.74
C TYR A 176 7.55 -4.91 17.40
N PHE A 177 6.77 -4.66 16.35
CA PHE A 177 7.07 -5.13 15.00
C PHE A 177 8.41 -4.59 14.50
N LEU A 178 8.67 -3.30 14.67
CA LEU A 178 9.91 -2.67 14.24
C LEU A 178 11.12 -3.20 15.02
N GLN A 179 11.02 -3.27 16.35
CA GLN A 179 12.12 -3.68 17.20
C GLN A 179 12.46 -5.17 17.11
N ASN A 180 11.51 -6.02 16.79
CA ASN A 180 11.72 -7.47 16.79
C ASN A 180 11.78 -8.05 15.38
N ASN A 181 10.81 -7.72 14.52
CA ASN A 181 10.73 -8.33 13.19
C ASN A 181 11.63 -7.61 12.18
N ILE A 182 11.53 -6.28 12.08
CA ILE A 182 12.33 -5.50 11.13
C ILE A 182 13.81 -5.54 11.52
N ARG A 183 14.12 -5.38 12.81
CA ARG A 183 15.50 -5.48 13.30
C ARG A 183 16.10 -6.88 13.06
N SER A 184 15.35 -7.94 13.30
CA SER A 184 15.79 -9.31 13.02
C SER A 184 16.07 -9.53 11.52
N PHE A 185 15.17 -9.04 10.65
CA PHE A 185 15.37 -9.04 9.21
C PHE A 185 16.64 -8.29 8.82
N THR A 186 16.82 -7.09 9.35
CA THR A 186 18.00 -6.24 9.10
C THR A 186 19.30 -6.93 9.50
N ASN A 187 19.33 -7.54 10.70
CA ASN A 187 20.51 -8.29 11.17
C ASN A 187 20.86 -9.45 10.23
N GLY A 188 19.86 -10.09 9.64
CA GLY A 188 20.07 -11.14 8.64
C GLY A 188 20.65 -10.66 7.30
N LEU A 189 20.60 -9.36 7.01
CA LEU A 189 21.23 -8.77 5.81
C LEU A 189 22.71 -8.45 6.03
N LEU A 190 23.10 -8.14 7.27
CA LEU A 190 24.45 -7.71 7.61
C LEU A 190 25.45 -8.89 7.50
N LYS A 191 26.74 -8.56 7.40
CA LYS A 191 27.80 -9.55 7.33
C LYS A 191 28.10 -10.16 8.69
#